data_8df72dc91089a3689434b40d85e2ed9a
#
_entry.id   8df72dc91089a3689434b40d85e2ed9a
#
_cell.length_a   1.000
_cell.length_b   1.000
_cell.length_c   1.000
_cell.angle_alpha   90.00
_cell.angle_beta   90.00
_cell.angle_gamma   90.00
#
_symmetry.space_group_name_H-M   'P 1'
#
loop_
_entity.id
_entity.type
_entity.pdbx_description
1 polymer ?
#
loop_
_entity_poly.entity_id
_entity_poly.type
_entity_poly.pdbx_seq_one_letter_code
_entity_poly.pdbx_strand_id
1 'polypeptide(L)'
;MMEPNSSIEDPTEPEAHRASKDASPHTKPKSDVQVYGRLLKYVSIYWAAFLLSMLGFIIYSAANVGFVQLIAYIIDFLEGRSVVPDSVAGSFIREYFGEPETLNRTLIPIFIVLVVLGRGLGTFIGNYFITYIGTNLVHTLRCELFDHLLKLPSRFYDKSAMGHLVAKVTFHVTQVTGAATDAVRVVIREGFTVIGYMAYLFYLNWKLTLIFIFVGPFIAFIVNFAGKRFRKISGRIQDSMGDVTHVASEAVQGYRVVRTFGGTDYERERFNNVSHDNRRQSMKMVVTQSIATPVIQLVVSMALACLVWLVLDPTLVDSMDGSGNIIAFITAGGLLAKPIRQLSEVNSTIQKGLAAAEDIFSLFDENAEPDVGARNLDRVDGKLEFRDVSFSYD
;
A
#
# COMPACT_ATOMS: atom_id res chain seq x y z
N MET A 1 10.86 61.64 46.53
CA MET A 1 11.08 62.91 45.76
C MET A 1 11.81 62.48 44.48
N MET A 2 11.13 62.60 43.35
CA MET A 2 11.60 62.59 41.93
C MET A 2 12.20 61.32 41.35
N GLU A 3 11.38 60.63 40.55
CA GLU A 3 11.77 60.00 39.25
C GLU A 3 12.38 61.07 38.30
N PRO A 4 13.17 60.66 37.28
CA PRO A 4 12.53 60.37 36.02
C PRO A 4 13.15 59.23 35.21
N ASN A 5 12.28 58.47 34.65
CA ASN A 5 12.09 57.96 33.30
C ASN A 5 13.09 58.42 32.22
N SER A 6 13.79 57.50 31.59
CA SER A 6 14.18 57.61 30.19
C SER A 6 14.43 56.23 29.59
N SER A 7 13.44 55.73 28.85
CA SER A 7 13.54 54.66 27.86
C SER A 7 14.56 55.05 26.78
N ILE A 8 15.63 54.29 26.68
CA ILE A 8 16.52 54.32 25.51
C ILE A 8 16.10 53.13 24.65
N GLU A 9 15.43 53.40 23.55
CA GLU A 9 15.22 52.46 22.45
C GLU A 9 16.58 52.13 21.80
N ASP A 10 16.90 50.85 21.72
CA ASP A 10 18.06 50.32 21.01
C ASP A 10 17.68 50.11 19.52
N PRO A 11 18.27 50.83 18.54
CA PRO A 11 17.92 50.74 17.14
C PRO A 11 18.91 49.86 16.37
N THR A 12 19.01 48.56 16.70
CA THR A 12 19.78 47.57 15.88
C THR A 12 19.19 46.21 15.92
N GLU A 13 17.96 46.01 15.49
CA GLU A 13 17.53 44.75 14.92
C GLU A 13 17.73 44.82 13.40
N PRO A 14 18.50 43.89 12.81
CA PRO A 14 18.71 43.89 11.38
C PRO A 14 17.44 43.41 10.66
N GLU A 15 16.97 44.26 9.71
CA GLU A 15 15.83 44.02 8.78
C GLU A 15 15.92 42.72 7.95
N ALA A 16 16.94 41.91 8.14
CA ALA A 16 17.15 40.64 7.45
C ALA A 16 16.13 39.52 7.81
N HIS A 17 15.30 39.68 8.85
CA HIS A 17 14.34 38.65 9.28
C HIS A 17 12.91 38.86 8.77
N ARG A 18 12.62 39.96 8.07
CA ARG A 18 11.30 40.22 7.46
C ARG A 18 11.19 39.80 5.98
N ALA A 19 12.30 39.54 5.29
CA ALA A 19 12.31 39.22 3.86
C ALA A 19 12.12 37.73 3.54
N SER A 20 11.94 36.84 4.52
CA SER A 20 11.77 35.39 4.25
C SER A 20 10.32 34.88 4.33
N LYS A 21 9.33 35.80 4.33
CA LYS A 21 7.90 35.42 4.41
C LYS A 21 7.10 35.56 3.11
N ASP A 22 7.71 36.04 2.06
CA ASP A 22 7.14 35.98 0.70
C ASP A 22 7.64 34.71 -0.05
N ALA A 23 7.45 33.55 0.58
CA ALA A 23 7.51 32.28 -0.13
C ALA A 23 6.28 32.21 -1.05
N SER A 24 6.54 32.01 -2.33
CA SER A 24 5.67 31.63 -3.44
C SER A 24 4.27 31.16 -3.05
N PRO A 25 3.22 31.47 -3.84
CA PRO A 25 1.87 31.00 -3.58
C PRO A 25 1.86 29.47 -3.60
N HIS A 26 2.02 28.85 -2.42
CA HIS A 26 1.72 27.43 -2.26
C HIS A 26 0.26 27.26 -2.66
N THR A 27 0.04 26.73 -3.86
CA THR A 27 -1.23 26.15 -4.26
C THR A 27 -1.71 25.31 -3.09
N LYS A 28 -2.90 25.64 -2.56
CA LYS A 28 -3.53 24.88 -1.46
C LYS A 28 -3.39 23.39 -1.74
N PRO A 29 -2.99 22.56 -0.77
CA PRO A 29 -2.88 21.12 -0.97
C PRO A 29 -4.20 20.64 -1.56
N LYS A 30 -4.15 20.07 -2.77
CA LYS A 30 -5.33 19.48 -3.41
C LYS A 30 -5.81 18.38 -2.49
N SER A 31 -7.12 18.28 -2.26
CA SER A 31 -7.65 17.23 -1.38
C SER A 31 -7.22 15.87 -1.92
N ASP A 32 -6.88 14.94 -1.04
CA ASP A 32 -6.49 13.56 -1.35
C ASP A 32 -7.42 12.93 -2.41
N VAL A 33 -8.71 13.29 -2.38
CA VAL A 33 -9.74 12.84 -3.32
C VAL A 33 -9.48 13.32 -4.75
N GLN A 34 -8.97 14.54 -4.94
CA GLN A 34 -8.68 15.08 -6.28
C GLN A 34 -7.45 14.40 -6.91
N VAL A 35 -6.44 14.12 -6.10
CA VAL A 35 -5.24 13.38 -6.53
C VAL A 35 -5.62 11.96 -6.94
N TYR A 36 -6.46 11.30 -6.14
CA TYR A 36 -6.98 9.96 -6.44
C TYR A 36 -7.84 9.95 -7.70
N GLY A 37 -8.67 10.97 -7.90
CA GLY A 37 -9.50 11.11 -9.09
C GLY A 37 -8.68 11.24 -10.38
N ARG A 38 -7.56 11.98 -10.35
CA ARG A 38 -6.61 12.06 -11.49
C ARG A 38 -5.98 10.69 -11.78
N LEU A 39 -5.51 9.97 -10.76
CA LEU A 39 -4.96 8.61 -10.94
C LEU A 39 -5.97 7.63 -11.52
N LEU A 40 -7.22 7.66 -11.03
CA LEU A 40 -8.28 6.79 -11.54
C LEU A 40 -8.58 7.05 -13.03
N LYS A 41 -8.44 8.27 -13.51
CA LYS A 41 -8.60 8.60 -14.93
C LYS A 41 -7.57 7.88 -15.80
N TYR A 42 -6.33 7.75 -15.38
CA TYR A 42 -5.31 6.97 -16.08
C TYR A 42 -5.62 5.47 -16.08
N VAL A 43 -6.09 4.96 -14.94
CA VAL A 43 -6.45 3.53 -14.79
C VAL A 43 -7.70 3.18 -15.59
N SER A 44 -8.64 4.11 -15.75
CA SER A 44 -9.92 3.88 -16.45
C SER A 44 -9.74 3.48 -17.93
N ILE A 45 -8.63 3.84 -18.57
CA ILE A 45 -8.29 3.42 -19.94
C ILE A 45 -8.14 1.88 -20.01
N TYR A 46 -7.71 1.25 -18.93
CA TYR A 46 -7.44 -0.20 -18.84
C TYR A 46 -8.57 -0.99 -18.18
N TRP A 47 -9.83 -0.51 -18.27
CA TRP A 47 -10.99 -1.11 -17.59
C TRP A 47 -11.17 -2.60 -17.87
N ALA A 48 -10.88 -3.07 -19.10
CA ALA A 48 -11.01 -4.48 -19.48
C ALA A 48 -9.98 -5.35 -18.71
N ALA A 49 -8.73 -4.89 -18.62
CA ALA A 49 -7.70 -5.58 -17.83
C ALA A 49 -8.06 -5.57 -16.32
N PHE A 50 -8.67 -4.50 -15.83
CA PHE A 50 -9.14 -4.41 -14.47
C PHE A 50 -10.26 -5.42 -14.17
N LEU A 51 -11.24 -5.58 -15.06
CA LEU A 51 -12.30 -6.60 -14.93
C LEU A 51 -11.75 -8.02 -14.98
N LEU A 52 -10.75 -8.29 -15.86
CA LEU A 52 -10.09 -9.60 -15.90
C LEU A 52 -9.33 -9.89 -14.61
N SER A 53 -8.67 -8.88 -14.04
CA SER A 53 -8.02 -8.99 -12.73
C SER A 53 -9.02 -9.30 -11.63
N MET A 54 -10.18 -8.60 -11.61
CA MET A 54 -11.26 -8.89 -10.65
C MET A 54 -11.76 -10.32 -10.78
N LEU A 55 -12.01 -10.78 -12.01
CA LEU A 55 -12.44 -12.16 -12.27
C LEU A 55 -11.41 -13.16 -11.73
N GLY A 56 -10.12 -12.92 -11.97
CA GLY A 56 -9.04 -13.74 -11.41
C GLY A 56 -9.09 -13.81 -9.88
N PHE A 57 -9.29 -12.69 -9.20
CA PHE A 57 -9.38 -12.67 -7.74
C PHE A 57 -10.68 -13.28 -7.20
N ILE A 58 -11.78 -13.22 -7.94
CA ILE A 58 -13.02 -13.94 -7.61
C ILE A 58 -12.79 -15.44 -7.69
N ILE A 59 -12.15 -15.92 -8.76
CA ILE A 59 -11.79 -17.35 -8.91
C ILE A 59 -10.86 -17.78 -7.76
N TYR A 60 -9.86 -16.97 -7.42
CA TYR A 60 -8.99 -17.21 -6.28
C TYR A 60 -9.76 -17.33 -4.96
N SER A 61 -10.69 -16.40 -4.70
CA SER A 61 -11.52 -16.41 -3.50
C SER A 61 -12.44 -17.63 -3.45
N ALA A 62 -13.10 -17.95 -4.55
CA ALA A 62 -13.96 -19.14 -4.67
C ALA A 62 -13.18 -20.42 -4.42
N ALA A 63 -11.96 -20.51 -4.98
CA ALA A 63 -11.07 -21.67 -4.75
C ALA A 63 -10.61 -21.78 -3.29
N ASN A 64 -10.39 -20.65 -2.57
CA ASN A 64 -10.07 -20.68 -1.15
C ASN A 64 -11.27 -21.21 -0.32
N VAL A 65 -12.49 -20.77 -0.61
CA VAL A 65 -13.70 -21.29 0.03
C VAL A 65 -13.89 -22.77 -0.32
N GLY A 66 -13.73 -23.12 -1.59
CA GLY A 66 -13.80 -24.52 -2.07
C GLY A 66 -12.79 -25.43 -1.38
N PHE A 67 -11.60 -24.92 -1.05
CA PHE A 67 -10.61 -25.67 -0.28
C PHE A 67 -11.08 -25.98 1.14
N VAL A 68 -11.72 -25.03 1.82
CA VAL A 68 -12.30 -25.26 3.16
C VAL A 68 -13.46 -26.24 3.08
N GLN A 69 -14.33 -26.12 2.08
CA GLN A 69 -15.43 -27.05 1.84
C GLN A 69 -14.93 -28.47 1.56
N LEU A 70 -13.82 -28.58 0.82
CA LEU A 70 -13.20 -29.87 0.54
C LEU A 70 -12.67 -30.57 1.81
N ILE A 71 -12.11 -29.79 2.76
CA ILE A 71 -11.73 -30.34 4.08
C ILE A 71 -12.95 -30.88 4.82
N ALA A 72 -14.06 -30.14 4.84
CA ALA A 72 -15.31 -30.62 5.43
C ALA A 72 -15.76 -31.94 4.81
N TYR A 73 -15.77 -31.98 3.48
CA TYR A 73 -16.15 -33.17 2.70
C TYR A 73 -15.29 -34.39 3.03
N ILE A 74 -13.97 -34.24 3.13
CA ILE A 74 -13.04 -35.32 3.49
C ILE A 74 -13.34 -35.87 4.88
N ILE A 75 -13.65 -34.98 5.85
CA ILE A 75 -13.92 -35.39 7.23
C ILE A 75 -15.23 -36.18 7.32
N ASP A 76 -16.32 -35.64 6.71
CA ASP A 76 -17.60 -36.31 6.69
C ASP A 76 -17.52 -37.67 5.98
N PHE A 77 -16.71 -37.79 4.93
CA PHE A 77 -16.42 -39.07 4.26
C PHE A 77 -15.69 -40.07 5.17
N LEU A 78 -14.69 -39.60 5.93
CA LEU A 78 -13.95 -40.47 6.87
C LEU A 78 -14.84 -40.95 8.04
N GLU A 79 -15.87 -40.19 8.40
CA GLU A 79 -16.88 -40.59 9.39
C GLU A 79 -17.96 -41.54 8.85
N GLY A 80 -17.84 -41.97 7.58
CA GLY A 80 -18.78 -42.88 6.93
C GLY A 80 -20.13 -42.26 6.57
N ARG A 81 -20.24 -40.91 6.56
CA ARG A 81 -21.43 -40.22 6.09
C ARG A 81 -21.43 -40.18 4.56
N SER A 82 -22.53 -40.55 3.94
CA SER A 82 -22.69 -40.42 2.48
C SER A 82 -22.90 -38.94 2.13
N VAL A 83 -21.88 -38.30 1.57
CA VAL A 83 -21.83 -36.87 1.33
C VAL A 83 -22.22 -36.48 -0.10
N VAL A 84 -22.70 -37.43 -0.92
CA VAL A 84 -23.20 -37.12 -2.26
C VAL A 84 -24.56 -36.44 -2.11
N PRO A 85 -24.69 -35.12 -2.39
CA PRO A 85 -25.96 -34.42 -2.24
C PRO A 85 -27.03 -35.09 -3.09
N ASP A 86 -28.26 -35.18 -2.58
CA ASP A 86 -29.43 -35.65 -3.34
C ASP A 86 -29.90 -34.60 -4.37
N SER A 87 -28.93 -33.93 -5.01
CA SER A 87 -29.14 -32.96 -6.09
C SER A 87 -29.09 -33.64 -7.45
N VAL A 88 -29.65 -32.99 -8.48
CA VAL A 88 -29.57 -33.45 -9.87
C VAL A 88 -28.12 -33.71 -10.33
N ALA A 89 -27.17 -32.96 -9.82
CA ALA A 89 -25.75 -33.18 -10.05
C ALA A 89 -25.24 -34.46 -9.36
N GLY A 90 -25.71 -34.74 -8.15
CA GLY A 90 -25.36 -35.96 -7.42
C GLY A 90 -25.92 -37.24 -8.04
N SER A 91 -27.16 -37.19 -8.59
CA SER A 91 -27.74 -38.32 -9.32
C SER A 91 -26.97 -38.62 -10.61
N PHE A 92 -26.57 -37.60 -11.35
CA PHE A 92 -25.75 -37.71 -12.57
C PHE A 92 -24.36 -38.31 -12.27
N ILE A 93 -23.76 -37.93 -11.14
CA ILE A 93 -22.47 -38.43 -10.69
C ILE A 93 -22.56 -39.93 -10.30
N ARG A 94 -23.67 -40.34 -9.60
CA ARG A 94 -23.89 -41.76 -9.24
C ARG A 94 -24.10 -42.62 -10.46
N GLU A 95 -24.81 -42.14 -11.48
CA GLU A 95 -25.14 -42.86 -12.70
C GLU A 95 -23.89 -43.13 -13.58
N TYR A 96 -22.98 -42.16 -13.67
CA TYR A 96 -21.81 -42.26 -14.55
C TYR A 96 -20.56 -42.87 -13.87
N PHE A 97 -20.42 -42.76 -12.56
CA PHE A 97 -19.16 -43.08 -11.86
C PHE A 97 -19.28 -44.22 -10.84
N GLY A 98 -20.47 -44.77 -10.60
CA GLY A 98 -20.67 -45.99 -9.79
C GLY A 98 -20.81 -45.73 -8.27
N GLU A 99 -20.54 -46.81 -7.48
CA GLU A 99 -20.75 -46.81 -6.03
C GLU A 99 -20.01 -45.64 -5.29
N PRO A 100 -20.63 -45.04 -4.26
CA PRO A 100 -20.12 -43.84 -3.58
C PRO A 100 -18.70 -44.01 -3.00
N GLU A 101 -18.32 -45.15 -2.53
CA GLU A 101 -17.01 -45.39 -1.90
C GLU A 101 -15.85 -45.35 -2.89
N THR A 102 -15.97 -46.05 -4.04
CA THR A 102 -14.95 -46.05 -5.11
C THR A 102 -14.86 -44.68 -5.79
N LEU A 103 -16.01 -44.03 -5.93
CA LEU A 103 -16.15 -42.71 -6.50
C LEU A 103 -15.40 -41.66 -5.65
N ASN A 104 -15.64 -41.63 -4.35
CA ASN A 104 -15.04 -40.65 -3.45
C ASN A 104 -13.52 -40.81 -3.37
N ARG A 105 -13.01 -42.04 -3.38
CA ARG A 105 -11.56 -42.34 -3.37
C ARG A 105 -10.83 -41.76 -4.59
N THR A 106 -11.51 -41.65 -5.74
CA THR A 106 -10.93 -41.12 -6.98
C THR A 106 -11.20 -39.61 -7.12
N LEU A 107 -12.42 -39.16 -6.78
CA LEU A 107 -12.82 -37.76 -6.96
C LEU A 107 -12.13 -36.80 -5.98
N ILE A 108 -11.94 -37.20 -4.73
CA ILE A 108 -11.30 -36.31 -3.72
C ILE A 108 -9.92 -35.82 -4.20
N PRO A 109 -8.98 -36.68 -4.62
CA PRO A 109 -7.69 -36.23 -5.16
C PRO A 109 -7.82 -35.32 -6.39
N ILE A 110 -8.78 -35.60 -7.29
CA ILE A 110 -9.02 -34.79 -8.48
C ILE A 110 -9.52 -33.42 -8.05
N PHE A 111 -10.48 -33.29 -7.11
CA PHE A 111 -10.95 -32.03 -6.59
C PHE A 111 -9.86 -31.23 -5.88
N ILE A 112 -8.96 -31.86 -5.14
CA ILE A 112 -7.80 -31.20 -4.54
C ILE A 112 -6.98 -30.51 -5.63
N VAL A 113 -6.63 -31.25 -6.69
CA VAL A 113 -5.84 -30.72 -7.81
C VAL A 113 -6.59 -29.59 -8.51
N LEU A 114 -7.89 -29.75 -8.76
CA LEU A 114 -8.73 -28.76 -9.45
C LEU A 114 -8.85 -27.47 -8.63
N VAL A 115 -9.03 -27.54 -7.32
CA VAL A 115 -9.07 -26.37 -6.43
C VAL A 115 -7.72 -25.65 -6.40
N VAL A 116 -6.62 -26.41 -6.32
CA VAL A 116 -5.26 -25.81 -6.34
C VAL A 116 -4.97 -25.17 -7.70
N LEU A 117 -5.35 -25.81 -8.81
CA LEU A 117 -5.25 -25.23 -10.15
C LEU A 117 -6.11 -23.97 -10.29
N GLY A 118 -7.36 -24.00 -9.83
CA GLY A 118 -8.24 -22.83 -9.82
C GLY A 118 -7.65 -21.67 -9.02
N ARG A 119 -7.08 -21.98 -7.84
CA ARG A 119 -6.37 -20.99 -7.02
C ARG A 119 -5.14 -20.43 -7.74
N GLY A 120 -4.35 -21.27 -8.40
CA GLY A 120 -3.19 -20.87 -9.17
C GLY A 120 -3.55 -20.00 -10.36
N LEU A 121 -4.52 -20.43 -11.17
CA LEU A 121 -5.03 -19.66 -12.31
C LEU A 121 -5.64 -18.32 -11.88
N GLY A 122 -6.46 -18.32 -10.85
CA GLY A 122 -7.04 -17.09 -10.30
C GLY A 122 -5.98 -16.10 -9.83
N THR A 123 -4.93 -16.60 -9.14
CA THR A 123 -3.78 -15.78 -8.72
C THR A 123 -3.02 -15.23 -9.92
N PHE A 124 -2.76 -16.08 -10.92
CA PHE A 124 -2.03 -15.69 -12.12
C PHE A 124 -2.77 -14.60 -12.91
N ILE A 125 -4.05 -14.84 -13.23
CA ILE A 125 -4.88 -13.89 -13.97
C ILE A 125 -4.98 -12.57 -13.19
N GLY A 126 -5.33 -12.63 -11.90
CA GLY A 126 -5.48 -11.46 -11.07
C GLY A 126 -4.20 -10.62 -11.00
N ASN A 127 -3.07 -11.24 -10.71
CA ASN A 127 -1.79 -10.54 -10.60
C ASN A 127 -1.25 -10.06 -11.95
N TYR A 128 -1.40 -10.84 -13.01
CA TYR A 128 -0.91 -10.45 -14.34
C TYR A 128 -1.58 -9.16 -14.82
N PHE A 129 -2.92 -9.12 -14.80
CA PHE A 129 -3.64 -7.98 -15.33
C PHE A 129 -3.50 -6.73 -14.46
N ILE A 130 -3.47 -6.85 -13.13
CA ILE A 130 -3.24 -5.68 -12.28
C ILE A 130 -1.81 -5.14 -12.42
N THR A 131 -0.81 -6.02 -12.59
CA THR A 131 0.57 -5.61 -12.84
C THR A 131 0.73 -4.99 -14.23
N TYR A 132 0.02 -5.52 -15.23
CA TYR A 132 -0.04 -4.93 -16.56
C TYR A 132 -0.55 -3.49 -16.53
N ILE A 133 -1.64 -3.23 -15.80
CA ILE A 133 -2.13 -1.85 -15.58
C ILE A 133 -1.05 -0.98 -14.96
N GLY A 134 -0.39 -1.47 -13.90
CA GLY A 134 0.64 -0.73 -13.18
C GLY A 134 1.85 -0.37 -14.02
N THR A 135 2.36 -1.32 -14.79
CA THR A 135 3.53 -1.09 -15.64
C THR A 135 3.25 -0.11 -16.77
N ASN A 136 2.05 -0.18 -17.38
CA ASN A 136 1.62 0.79 -18.39
C ASN A 136 1.41 2.19 -17.77
N LEU A 137 0.83 2.28 -16.57
CA LEU A 137 0.68 3.54 -15.84
C LEU A 137 2.05 4.20 -15.57
N VAL A 138 3.04 3.40 -15.09
CA VAL A 138 4.42 3.90 -14.90
C VAL A 138 4.98 4.45 -16.20
N HIS A 139 4.84 3.69 -17.28
CA HIS A 139 5.36 4.10 -18.60
C HIS A 139 4.74 5.42 -19.06
N THR A 140 3.41 5.51 -19.04
CA THR A 140 2.68 6.71 -19.46
C THR A 140 3.06 7.92 -18.62
N LEU A 141 3.05 7.78 -17.28
CA LEU A 141 3.43 8.89 -16.39
C LEU A 141 4.87 9.34 -16.59
N ARG A 142 5.80 8.40 -16.84
CA ARG A 142 7.20 8.75 -17.11
C ARG A 142 7.37 9.52 -18.42
N CYS A 143 6.72 9.08 -19.49
CA CYS A 143 6.77 9.77 -20.78
C CYS A 143 6.15 11.16 -20.69
N GLU A 144 4.94 11.28 -20.12
CA GLU A 144 4.29 12.58 -19.97
C GLU A 144 5.09 13.53 -19.07
N LEU A 145 5.65 13.01 -17.94
CA LEU A 145 6.47 13.80 -17.03
C LEU A 145 7.76 14.29 -17.72
N PHE A 146 8.40 13.43 -18.49
CA PHE A 146 9.60 13.80 -19.23
C PHE A 146 9.30 14.84 -20.32
N ASP A 147 8.22 14.64 -21.09
CA ASP A 147 7.78 15.61 -22.09
C ASP A 147 7.41 16.97 -21.47
N HIS A 148 6.80 16.94 -20.28
CA HIS A 148 6.48 18.16 -19.55
C HIS A 148 7.74 18.87 -19.05
N LEU A 149 8.70 18.13 -18.49
CA LEU A 149 9.99 18.68 -18.09
C LEU A 149 10.69 19.40 -19.24
N LEU A 150 10.70 18.83 -20.45
CA LEU A 150 11.34 19.47 -21.62
C LEU A 150 10.69 20.81 -22.02
N LYS A 151 9.48 21.08 -21.56
CA LYS A 151 8.72 22.31 -21.85
C LYS A 151 8.78 23.35 -20.75
N LEU A 152 9.41 23.04 -19.60
CA LEU A 152 9.50 23.98 -18.48
C LEU A 152 10.54 25.09 -18.75
N PRO A 153 10.30 26.32 -18.26
CA PRO A 153 11.19 27.45 -18.44
C PRO A 153 12.50 27.27 -17.66
N SER A 154 13.59 27.87 -18.16
CA SER A 154 14.93 27.81 -17.53
C SER A 154 14.94 28.19 -16.05
N ARG A 155 14.14 29.19 -15.66
CA ARG A 155 13.99 29.64 -14.27
C ARG A 155 13.56 28.51 -13.29
N PHE A 156 12.82 27.50 -13.81
CA PHE A 156 12.41 26.35 -13.00
C PHE A 156 13.63 25.47 -12.65
N TYR A 157 14.54 25.29 -13.60
CA TYR A 157 15.76 24.50 -13.41
C TYR A 157 16.75 25.20 -12.49
N ASP A 158 16.84 26.52 -12.54
CA ASP A 158 17.72 27.30 -11.68
C ASP A 158 17.32 27.19 -10.19
N LYS A 159 16.01 27.03 -9.90
CA LYS A 159 15.46 26.88 -8.54
C LYS A 159 15.36 25.43 -8.07
N SER A 160 15.54 24.45 -8.96
CA SER A 160 15.32 23.05 -8.69
C SER A 160 16.61 22.25 -8.68
N ALA A 161 16.83 21.43 -7.64
CA ALA A 161 17.96 20.51 -7.63
C ALA A 161 17.76 19.41 -8.68
N MET A 162 18.67 19.27 -9.63
CA MET A 162 18.61 18.29 -10.74
C MET A 162 18.37 16.85 -10.22
N GLY A 163 19.02 16.47 -9.12
CA GLY A 163 18.84 15.14 -8.52
C GLY A 163 17.40 14.89 -8.05
N HIS A 164 16.70 15.93 -7.60
CA HIS A 164 15.29 15.81 -7.18
C HIS A 164 14.35 15.60 -8.39
N LEU A 165 14.59 16.29 -9.49
CA LEU A 165 13.83 16.10 -10.74
C LEU A 165 14.02 14.69 -11.31
N VAL A 166 15.24 14.19 -11.34
CA VAL A 166 15.52 12.79 -11.74
C VAL A 166 14.83 11.80 -10.80
N ALA A 167 14.85 12.05 -9.50
CA ALA A 167 14.17 11.21 -8.53
C ALA A 167 12.64 11.17 -8.74
N LYS A 168 12.01 12.29 -9.14
CA LYS A 168 10.57 12.33 -9.48
C LYS A 168 10.24 11.38 -10.62
N VAL A 169 11.01 11.40 -11.71
CA VAL A 169 10.78 10.53 -12.86
C VAL A 169 11.06 9.05 -12.56
N THR A 170 12.06 8.76 -11.73
CA THR A 170 12.49 7.38 -11.46
C THR A 170 11.78 6.74 -10.29
N PHE A 171 11.81 7.37 -9.11
CA PHE A 171 11.31 6.79 -7.85
C PHE A 171 9.86 7.16 -7.55
N HIS A 172 9.49 8.44 -7.64
CA HIS A 172 8.15 8.88 -7.24
C HIS A 172 7.09 8.28 -8.15
N VAL A 173 7.32 8.21 -9.47
CA VAL A 173 6.40 7.53 -10.40
C VAL A 173 6.20 6.06 -10.01
N THR A 174 7.24 5.35 -9.59
CA THR A 174 7.14 3.96 -9.14
C THR A 174 6.35 3.83 -7.82
N GLN A 175 6.51 4.79 -6.90
CA GLN A 175 5.74 4.81 -5.65
C GLN A 175 4.25 5.05 -5.90
N VAL A 176 3.90 5.94 -6.82
CA VAL A 176 2.50 6.17 -7.25
C VAL A 176 1.88 4.90 -7.77
N THR A 177 2.62 4.15 -8.58
CA THR A 177 2.14 2.89 -9.13
C THR A 177 1.92 1.85 -8.03
N GLY A 178 2.82 1.75 -7.05
CA GLY A 178 2.63 0.87 -5.89
C GLY A 178 1.32 1.15 -5.16
N ALA A 179 0.91 2.41 -5.00
CA ALA A 179 -0.39 2.75 -4.42
C ALA A 179 -1.56 2.47 -5.36
N ALA A 180 -1.41 2.77 -6.65
CA ALA A 180 -2.49 2.60 -7.62
C ALA A 180 -2.75 1.13 -7.99
N THR A 181 -1.75 0.25 -7.86
CA THR A 181 -1.88 -1.17 -8.26
C THR A 181 -1.71 -2.14 -7.12
N ASP A 182 -0.67 -2.03 -6.29
CA ASP A 182 -0.44 -2.97 -5.20
C ASP A 182 -1.48 -2.83 -4.09
N ALA A 183 -1.86 -1.60 -3.73
CA ALA A 183 -2.92 -1.38 -2.77
C ALA A 183 -4.27 -1.87 -3.30
N VAL A 184 -4.60 -1.56 -4.56
CA VAL A 184 -5.84 -2.01 -5.22
C VAL A 184 -5.87 -3.54 -5.32
N ARG A 185 -4.75 -4.17 -5.68
CA ARG A 185 -4.61 -5.64 -5.69
C ARG A 185 -4.94 -6.26 -4.34
N VAL A 186 -4.36 -5.72 -3.26
CA VAL A 186 -4.61 -6.24 -1.90
C VAL A 186 -6.06 -6.03 -1.51
N VAL A 187 -6.62 -4.84 -1.74
CA VAL A 187 -8.03 -4.54 -1.40
C VAL A 187 -8.99 -5.46 -2.14
N ILE A 188 -8.81 -5.67 -3.43
CA ILE A 188 -9.71 -6.52 -4.23
C ILE A 188 -9.53 -7.99 -3.85
N ARG A 189 -8.30 -8.50 -3.84
CA ARG A 189 -8.04 -9.92 -3.54
C ARG A 189 -8.47 -10.30 -2.14
N GLU A 190 -8.03 -9.54 -1.14
CA GLU A 190 -8.36 -9.85 0.25
C GLU A 190 -9.80 -9.48 0.58
N GLY A 191 -10.35 -8.43 -0.05
CA GLY A 191 -11.76 -8.07 0.06
C GLY A 191 -12.68 -9.20 -0.42
N PHE A 192 -12.45 -9.74 -1.62
CA PHE A 192 -13.21 -10.90 -2.10
C PHE A 192 -12.99 -12.15 -1.23
N THR A 193 -11.79 -12.35 -0.71
CA THR A 193 -11.50 -13.47 0.19
C THR A 193 -12.28 -13.34 1.51
N VAL A 194 -12.34 -12.15 2.10
CA VAL A 194 -13.14 -11.88 3.31
C VAL A 194 -14.63 -12.08 3.01
N ILE A 195 -15.13 -11.52 1.90
CA ILE A 195 -16.54 -11.67 1.49
C ILE A 195 -16.86 -13.16 1.27
N GLY A 196 -16.01 -13.89 0.57
CA GLY A 196 -16.19 -15.32 0.31
C GLY A 196 -16.25 -16.15 1.60
N TYR A 197 -15.29 -15.95 2.51
CA TYR A 197 -15.30 -16.65 3.81
C TYR A 197 -16.47 -16.22 4.68
N MET A 198 -16.84 -14.92 4.71
CA MET A 198 -18.01 -14.46 5.46
C MET A 198 -19.30 -15.06 4.92
N ALA A 199 -19.51 -15.05 3.61
CA ALA A 199 -20.67 -15.66 2.98
C ALA A 199 -20.75 -17.16 3.30
N TYR A 200 -19.62 -17.86 3.26
CA TYR A 200 -19.54 -19.27 3.61
C TYR A 200 -19.85 -19.54 5.09
N LEU A 201 -19.31 -18.73 6.03
CA LEU A 201 -19.63 -18.83 7.45
C LEU A 201 -21.11 -18.56 7.72
N PHE A 202 -21.72 -17.57 7.07
CA PHE A 202 -23.16 -17.31 7.15
C PHE A 202 -24.00 -18.47 6.62
N TYR A 203 -23.54 -19.11 5.54
CA TYR A 203 -24.18 -20.32 4.99
C TYR A 203 -24.15 -21.49 5.97
N LEU A 204 -23.01 -21.73 6.64
CA LEU A 204 -22.86 -22.80 7.61
C LEU A 204 -23.69 -22.56 8.88
N ASN A 205 -23.54 -21.40 9.51
CA ASN A 205 -24.28 -21.04 10.69
C ASN A 205 -24.29 -19.51 10.94
N TRP A 206 -25.41 -18.87 10.63
CA TRP A 206 -25.56 -17.41 10.78
C TRP A 206 -25.44 -16.92 12.22
N LYS A 207 -25.90 -17.71 13.22
CA LYS A 207 -25.87 -17.32 14.65
C LYS A 207 -24.42 -17.26 15.15
N LEU A 208 -23.64 -18.31 14.89
CA LEU A 208 -22.23 -18.35 15.27
C LEU A 208 -21.41 -17.29 14.52
N THR A 209 -21.74 -17.03 13.25
CA THR A 209 -21.08 -15.98 12.46
C THR A 209 -21.32 -14.59 13.04
N LEU A 210 -22.52 -14.27 13.50
CA LEU A 210 -22.79 -13.00 14.17
C LEU A 210 -21.96 -12.84 15.45
N ILE A 211 -21.81 -13.90 16.24
CA ILE A 211 -20.96 -13.87 17.43
C ILE A 211 -19.50 -13.64 17.04
N PHE A 212 -19.04 -14.31 15.97
CA PHE A 212 -17.68 -14.15 15.46
C PHE A 212 -17.39 -12.72 14.95
N ILE A 213 -18.38 -12.06 14.33
CA ILE A 213 -18.26 -10.66 13.89
C ILE A 213 -17.96 -9.72 15.05
N PHE A 214 -18.49 -9.98 16.27
CA PHE A 214 -18.20 -9.18 17.45
C PHE A 214 -16.72 -9.16 17.84
N VAL A 215 -15.94 -10.15 17.42
CA VAL A 215 -14.50 -10.20 17.65
C VAL A 215 -13.74 -9.25 16.69
N GLY A 216 -14.29 -9.02 15.50
CA GLY A 216 -13.68 -8.17 14.48
C GLY A 216 -13.31 -6.76 14.96
N PRO A 217 -14.21 -5.99 15.58
CA PRO A 217 -13.92 -4.68 16.16
C PRO A 217 -12.77 -4.68 17.18
N PHE A 218 -12.64 -5.77 17.96
CA PHE A 218 -11.59 -5.89 18.95
C PHE A 218 -10.21 -6.07 18.30
N ILE A 219 -10.15 -6.90 17.26
CA ILE A 219 -8.94 -7.04 16.43
C ILE A 219 -8.60 -5.70 15.73
N ALA A 220 -9.61 -5.04 15.16
CA ALA A 220 -9.43 -3.75 14.50
C ALA A 220 -8.90 -2.67 15.45
N PHE A 221 -9.35 -2.67 16.71
CA PHE A 221 -8.85 -1.75 17.74
C PHE A 221 -7.36 -1.96 18.01
N ILE A 222 -6.93 -3.21 18.19
CA ILE A 222 -5.51 -3.56 18.44
C ILE A 222 -4.64 -3.18 17.25
N VAL A 223 -5.08 -3.53 16.03
CA VAL A 223 -4.37 -3.19 14.80
C VAL A 223 -4.24 -1.68 14.63
N ASN A 224 -5.28 -0.92 14.92
CA ASN A 224 -5.27 0.54 14.85
C ASN A 224 -4.32 1.16 15.89
N PHE A 225 -4.32 0.65 17.11
CA PHE A 225 -3.41 1.08 18.17
C PHE A 225 -1.94 0.83 17.80
N ALA A 226 -1.63 -0.38 17.33
CA ALA A 226 -0.30 -0.75 16.83
C ALA A 226 0.09 0.13 15.62
N GLY A 227 -0.82 0.35 14.69
CA GLY A 227 -0.60 1.16 13.50
C GLY A 227 -0.25 2.62 13.79
N LYS A 228 -0.89 3.24 14.79
CA LYS A 228 -0.53 4.60 15.25
C LYS A 228 0.89 4.65 15.81
N ARG A 229 1.28 3.64 16.59
CA ARG A 229 2.63 3.54 17.15
C ARG A 229 3.68 3.32 16.05
N PHE A 230 3.40 2.46 15.07
CA PHE A 230 4.25 2.24 13.90
C PHE A 230 4.52 3.53 13.14
N ARG A 231 3.48 4.30 12.80
CA ARG A 231 3.63 5.57 12.09
C ARG A 231 4.53 6.55 12.83
N LYS A 232 4.35 6.69 14.14
CA LYS A 232 5.19 7.58 14.96
C LYS A 232 6.66 7.16 14.97
N ILE A 233 6.94 5.85 15.07
CA ILE A 233 8.32 5.34 15.07
C ILE A 233 8.92 5.45 13.67
N SER A 234 8.15 5.17 12.61
CA SER A 234 8.58 5.29 11.21
C SER A 234 9.01 6.73 10.88
N GLY A 235 8.24 7.74 11.32
CA GLY A 235 8.64 9.14 11.17
C GLY A 235 10.01 9.40 11.80
N ARG A 236 10.22 8.98 13.05
CA ARG A 236 11.51 9.16 13.73
C ARG A 236 12.68 8.43 13.06
N ILE A 237 12.44 7.28 12.42
CA ILE A 237 13.46 6.58 11.64
C ILE A 237 13.82 7.41 10.41
N GLN A 238 12.84 8.01 9.74
CA GLN A 238 13.08 8.87 8.57
C GLN A 238 13.85 10.12 8.97
N ASP A 239 13.48 10.79 10.06
CA ASP A 239 14.19 11.96 10.60
C ASP A 239 15.64 11.60 10.90
N SER A 240 15.89 10.54 11.67
CA SER A 240 17.25 10.09 12.02
C SER A 240 18.05 9.59 10.81
N MET A 241 17.40 9.08 9.76
CA MET A 241 18.07 8.74 8.51
C MET A 241 18.43 9.98 7.70
N GLY A 242 17.62 11.04 7.80
CA GLY A 242 17.96 12.36 7.30
C GLY A 242 19.26 12.89 7.92
N ASP A 243 19.40 12.79 9.24
CA ASP A 243 20.61 13.19 9.97
C ASP A 243 21.84 12.39 9.51
N VAL A 244 21.71 11.06 9.36
CA VAL A 244 22.79 10.20 8.83
C VAL A 244 23.21 10.65 7.42
N THR A 245 22.24 10.91 6.55
CA THR A 245 22.50 11.36 5.18
C THR A 245 23.15 12.73 5.15
N HIS A 246 22.70 13.65 5.99
CA HIS A 246 23.27 15.00 6.11
C HIS A 246 24.73 14.93 6.53
N VAL A 247 25.05 14.26 7.63
CA VAL A 247 26.43 14.14 8.13
C VAL A 247 27.34 13.46 7.11
N ALA A 248 26.86 12.37 6.46
CA ALA A 248 27.63 11.69 5.43
C ALA A 248 27.90 12.60 4.22
N SER A 249 26.88 13.35 3.75
CA SER A 249 27.03 14.25 2.60
C SER A 249 27.97 15.40 2.93
N GLU A 250 27.87 16.00 4.12
CA GLU A 250 28.73 17.07 4.56
C GLU A 250 30.21 16.62 4.64
N ALA A 251 30.47 15.46 5.26
CA ALA A 251 31.82 14.90 5.35
C ALA A 251 32.41 14.57 3.98
N VAL A 252 31.60 14.02 3.03
CA VAL A 252 32.05 13.69 1.67
C VAL A 252 32.28 14.95 0.85
N GLN A 253 31.40 15.96 0.93
CA GLN A 253 31.58 17.23 0.21
C GLN A 253 32.76 18.03 0.78
N GLY A 254 32.92 18.04 2.12
CA GLY A 254 33.98 18.71 2.84
C GLY A 254 35.28 17.91 2.98
N TYR A 255 35.47 16.79 2.25
CA TYR A 255 36.59 15.85 2.47
C TYR A 255 37.97 16.51 2.48
N ARG A 256 38.16 17.57 1.66
CA ARG A 256 39.42 18.33 1.62
C ARG A 256 39.67 19.03 2.93
N VAL A 257 38.68 19.69 3.51
CA VAL A 257 38.75 20.38 4.79
C VAL A 257 39.01 19.37 5.91
N VAL A 258 38.28 18.29 5.96
CA VAL A 258 38.41 17.21 6.94
C VAL A 258 39.85 16.66 6.92
N ARG A 259 40.44 16.41 5.74
CA ARG A 259 41.82 15.92 5.61
C ARG A 259 42.87 16.97 5.95
N THR A 260 42.68 18.22 5.53
CA THR A 260 43.64 19.29 5.74
C THR A 260 43.80 19.63 7.23
N PHE A 261 42.67 19.62 7.95
CA PHE A 261 42.67 19.98 9.40
C PHE A 261 42.66 18.75 10.32
N GLY A 262 42.85 17.54 9.80
CA GLY A 262 42.90 16.33 10.63
C GLY A 262 41.62 15.96 11.35
N GLY A 263 40.46 16.42 10.84
CA GLY A 263 39.12 16.24 11.45
C GLY A 263 38.51 14.85 11.28
N THR A 264 39.28 13.84 10.85
CA THR A 264 38.76 12.50 10.54
C THR A 264 38.11 11.82 11.74
N ASP A 265 38.68 11.94 12.92
CA ASP A 265 38.16 11.29 14.13
C ASP A 265 36.89 12.00 14.62
N TYR A 266 36.81 13.32 14.49
CA TYR A 266 35.62 14.11 14.79
C TYR A 266 34.43 13.68 13.88
N GLU A 267 34.64 13.63 12.58
CA GLU A 267 33.60 13.21 11.64
C GLU A 267 33.19 11.75 11.84
N ARG A 268 34.12 10.86 12.18
CA ARG A 268 33.84 9.46 12.53
C ARG A 268 32.96 9.37 13.77
N GLU A 269 33.26 10.11 14.82
CA GLU A 269 32.47 10.12 16.05
C GLU A 269 31.06 10.70 15.78
N ARG A 270 30.97 11.81 15.06
CA ARG A 270 29.72 12.45 14.67
C ARG A 270 28.83 11.50 13.87
N PHE A 271 29.38 10.83 12.85
CA PHE A 271 28.65 9.83 12.06
C PHE A 271 28.23 8.63 12.90
N ASN A 272 29.08 8.14 13.77
CA ASN A 272 28.77 7.01 14.66
C ASN A 272 27.59 7.34 15.58
N ASN A 273 27.51 8.56 16.11
CA ASN A 273 26.43 9.00 16.99
C ASN A 273 25.09 9.03 16.25
N VAL A 274 24.99 9.65 15.07
CA VAL A 274 23.74 9.70 14.29
C VAL A 274 23.32 8.32 13.79
N SER A 275 24.29 7.47 13.39
CA SER A 275 24.05 6.09 12.99
C SER A 275 23.54 5.24 14.16
N HIS A 276 24.11 5.45 15.36
CA HIS A 276 23.66 4.79 16.59
C HIS A 276 22.22 5.18 16.95
N ASP A 277 21.86 6.46 16.81
CA ASP A 277 20.51 6.93 17.06
C ASP A 277 19.51 6.34 16.04
N ASN A 278 19.86 6.28 14.77
CA ASN A 278 19.04 5.60 13.75
C ASN A 278 18.85 4.13 14.10
N ARG A 279 19.90 3.41 14.47
CA ARG A 279 19.82 2.03 14.97
C ARG A 279 18.85 1.90 16.14
N ARG A 280 18.93 2.82 17.12
CA ARG A 280 18.05 2.81 18.29
C ARG A 280 16.59 2.98 17.93
N GLN A 281 16.26 3.86 16.98
CA GLN A 281 14.88 4.02 16.49
C GLN A 281 14.42 2.78 15.71
N SER A 282 15.29 2.23 14.86
CA SER A 282 15.01 0.99 14.13
C SER A 282 14.75 -0.19 15.07
N MET A 283 15.51 -0.33 16.14
CA MET A 283 15.28 -1.37 17.16
C MET A 283 13.95 -1.19 17.89
N LYS A 284 13.51 0.05 18.15
CA LYS A 284 12.16 0.29 18.71
C LYS A 284 11.06 -0.19 17.75
N MET A 285 11.26 -0.04 16.44
CA MET A 285 10.34 -0.58 15.43
C MET A 285 10.30 -2.10 15.50
N VAL A 286 11.46 -2.76 15.50
CA VAL A 286 11.56 -4.23 15.61
C VAL A 286 10.85 -4.74 16.86
N VAL A 287 11.11 -4.14 18.02
CA VAL A 287 10.45 -4.52 19.28
C VAL A 287 8.93 -4.35 19.18
N THR A 288 8.46 -3.25 18.61
CA THR A 288 7.03 -2.99 18.44
C THR A 288 6.37 -4.04 17.51
N GLN A 289 7.04 -4.41 16.41
CA GLN A 289 6.56 -5.48 15.51
C GLN A 289 6.59 -6.84 16.20
N SER A 290 7.67 -7.16 16.88
CA SER A 290 7.85 -8.45 17.56
C SER A 290 6.85 -8.67 18.70
N ILE A 291 6.32 -7.61 19.30
CA ILE A 291 5.27 -7.69 20.31
C ILE A 291 3.87 -7.70 19.65
N ALA A 292 3.65 -6.86 18.66
CA ALA A 292 2.33 -6.72 18.02
C ALA A 292 1.86 -8.03 17.38
N THR A 293 2.74 -8.78 16.72
CA THR A 293 2.39 -10.03 16.05
C THR A 293 1.89 -11.11 17.02
N PRO A 294 2.60 -11.46 18.11
CA PRO A 294 2.09 -12.41 19.11
C PRO A 294 0.81 -11.94 19.80
N VAL A 295 0.67 -10.64 20.08
CA VAL A 295 -0.55 -10.10 20.70
C VAL A 295 -1.74 -10.30 19.75
N ILE A 296 -1.61 -10.00 18.47
CA ILE A 296 -2.66 -10.25 17.48
C ILE A 296 -2.97 -11.75 17.40
N GLN A 297 -1.93 -12.61 17.36
CA GLN A 297 -2.12 -14.06 17.34
C GLN A 297 -2.86 -14.57 18.59
N LEU A 298 -2.52 -14.05 19.75
CA LEU A 298 -3.19 -14.39 21.01
C LEU A 298 -4.67 -14.02 20.97
N VAL A 299 -5.02 -12.85 20.49
CA VAL A 299 -6.42 -12.41 20.37
C VAL A 299 -7.19 -13.27 19.37
N VAL A 300 -6.57 -13.59 18.22
CA VAL A 300 -7.16 -14.52 17.24
C VAL A 300 -7.36 -15.90 17.85
N SER A 301 -6.38 -16.41 18.60
CA SER A 301 -6.48 -17.70 19.28
C SER A 301 -7.54 -17.71 20.38
N MET A 302 -7.68 -16.62 21.12
CA MET A 302 -8.77 -16.48 22.11
C MET A 302 -10.15 -16.45 21.42
N ALA A 303 -10.26 -15.77 20.29
CA ALA A 303 -11.48 -15.78 19.50
C ALA A 303 -11.82 -17.17 18.97
N LEU A 304 -10.81 -17.89 18.46
CA LEU A 304 -10.96 -19.29 18.06
C LEU A 304 -11.34 -20.19 19.22
N ALA A 305 -10.71 -20.04 20.39
CA ALA A 305 -11.03 -20.81 21.58
C ALA A 305 -12.46 -20.56 22.05
N CYS A 306 -12.90 -19.30 22.06
CA CYS A 306 -14.28 -18.95 22.36
C CYS A 306 -15.26 -19.54 21.33
N LEU A 307 -14.92 -19.52 20.05
CA LEU A 307 -15.70 -20.13 18.99
C LEU A 307 -15.79 -21.64 19.15
N VAL A 308 -14.69 -22.33 19.44
CA VAL A 308 -14.66 -23.78 19.70
C VAL A 308 -15.53 -24.09 20.93
N TRP A 309 -15.42 -23.29 22.00
CA TRP A 309 -16.25 -23.45 23.20
C TRP A 309 -17.76 -23.31 22.89
N LEU A 310 -18.14 -22.35 22.06
CA LEU A 310 -19.52 -22.16 21.60
C LEU A 310 -20.01 -23.32 20.69
N VAL A 311 -19.13 -23.80 19.83
CA VAL A 311 -19.44 -24.94 18.93
C VAL A 311 -19.57 -26.25 19.69
N LEU A 312 -18.98 -26.40 20.87
CA LEU A 312 -19.14 -27.57 21.72
C LEU A 312 -20.46 -27.56 22.52
N ASP A 313 -21.25 -26.45 22.46
CA ASP A 313 -22.58 -26.39 23.05
C ASP A 313 -23.60 -27.09 22.11
N PRO A 314 -24.24 -28.20 22.54
CA PRO A 314 -25.19 -28.96 21.71
C PRO A 314 -26.33 -28.10 21.17
N THR A 315 -26.80 -27.10 21.92
CA THR A 315 -27.93 -26.25 21.51
C THR A 315 -27.64 -25.33 20.34
N LEU A 316 -26.37 -25.02 20.09
CA LEU A 316 -25.90 -24.19 18.98
C LEU A 316 -25.46 -25.00 17.77
N VAL A 317 -25.11 -26.26 17.96
CA VAL A 317 -24.59 -27.19 16.94
C VAL A 317 -25.69 -27.99 16.25
N ASP A 318 -26.85 -28.18 16.89
CA ASP A 318 -28.00 -28.92 16.29
C ASP A 318 -28.41 -28.42 14.91
N SER A 319 -27.96 -27.22 14.51
CA SER A 319 -28.17 -26.65 13.17
C SER A 319 -27.02 -26.95 12.17
N MET A 320 -25.94 -27.62 12.61
CA MET A 320 -24.80 -27.96 11.75
C MET A 320 -24.79 -29.48 11.51
N ASP A 321 -25.14 -29.88 10.29
CA ASP A 321 -25.08 -31.28 9.87
C ASP A 321 -23.62 -31.71 9.66
N GLY A 322 -23.06 -32.49 10.59
CA GLY A 322 -21.75 -33.13 10.44
C GLY A 322 -20.57 -32.39 11.09
N SER A 323 -19.59 -33.18 11.53
CA SER A 323 -18.31 -32.69 12.11
C SER A 323 -17.45 -31.99 11.06
N GLY A 324 -17.60 -32.35 9.79
CA GLY A 324 -16.93 -31.65 8.69
C GLY A 324 -17.31 -30.18 8.61
N ASN A 325 -18.58 -29.84 8.74
CA ASN A 325 -19.06 -28.44 8.75
C ASN A 325 -18.54 -27.64 9.94
N ILE A 326 -18.42 -28.28 11.11
CA ILE A 326 -17.85 -27.68 12.32
C ILE A 326 -16.37 -27.32 12.08
N ILE A 327 -15.59 -28.26 11.55
CA ILE A 327 -14.16 -28.04 11.28
C ILE A 327 -13.99 -27.01 10.17
N ALA A 328 -14.85 -27.02 9.15
CA ALA A 328 -14.85 -25.99 8.10
C ALA A 328 -15.12 -24.60 8.66
N PHE A 329 -16.08 -24.47 9.59
CA PHE A 329 -16.39 -23.20 10.25
C PHE A 329 -15.18 -22.65 11.03
N ILE A 330 -14.55 -23.49 11.84
CA ILE A 330 -13.34 -23.15 12.61
C ILE A 330 -12.20 -22.76 11.67
N THR A 331 -11.98 -23.55 10.60
CA THR A 331 -10.92 -23.32 9.63
C THR A 331 -11.14 -22.01 8.86
N ALA A 332 -12.35 -21.77 8.36
CA ALA A 332 -12.70 -20.52 7.65
C ALA A 332 -12.52 -19.28 8.55
N GLY A 333 -12.97 -19.39 9.82
CA GLY A 333 -12.78 -18.33 10.81
C GLY A 333 -11.31 -18.03 11.08
N GLY A 334 -10.49 -19.07 11.23
CA GLY A 334 -9.04 -18.91 11.41
C GLY A 334 -8.32 -18.30 10.21
N LEU A 335 -8.73 -18.68 9.00
CA LEU A 335 -8.15 -18.18 7.76
C LEU A 335 -8.48 -16.69 7.49
N LEU A 336 -9.54 -16.13 8.08
CA LEU A 336 -9.89 -14.70 7.98
C LEU A 336 -8.84 -13.75 8.58
N ALA A 337 -8.05 -14.21 9.54
CA ALA A 337 -7.07 -13.36 10.22
C ALA A 337 -6.02 -12.75 9.26
N LYS A 338 -5.59 -13.50 8.25
CA LYS A 338 -4.58 -13.05 7.27
C LYS A 338 -5.11 -11.96 6.34
N PRO A 339 -6.25 -12.13 5.64
CA PRO A 339 -6.87 -11.09 4.82
C PRO A 339 -7.14 -9.79 5.57
N ILE A 340 -7.71 -9.88 6.78
CA ILE A 340 -8.02 -8.70 7.60
C ILE A 340 -6.75 -7.91 7.93
N ARG A 341 -5.67 -8.60 8.30
CA ARG A 341 -4.38 -7.95 8.56
C ARG A 341 -3.85 -7.26 7.31
N GLN A 342 -3.87 -7.90 6.15
CA GLN A 342 -3.37 -7.33 4.90
C GLN A 342 -4.17 -6.09 4.47
N LEU A 343 -5.50 -6.11 4.64
CA LEU A 343 -6.35 -4.94 4.41
C LEU A 343 -6.01 -3.77 5.35
N SER A 344 -5.60 -4.07 6.59
CA SER A 344 -5.20 -3.02 7.53
C SER A 344 -3.84 -2.39 7.17
N GLU A 345 -2.90 -3.19 6.67
CA GLU A 345 -1.56 -2.76 6.28
C GLU A 345 -1.57 -1.90 5.00
N VAL A 346 -2.56 -2.09 4.12
CA VAL A 346 -2.65 -1.42 2.82
C VAL A 346 -2.77 0.10 2.93
N ASN A 347 -3.36 0.61 4.00
CA ASN A 347 -3.53 2.04 4.22
C ASN A 347 -2.18 2.80 4.20
N SER A 348 -1.12 2.19 4.72
CA SER A 348 0.24 2.78 4.68
C SER A 348 0.77 2.92 3.24
N THR A 349 0.50 1.94 2.39
CA THR A 349 0.91 1.96 0.97
C THR A 349 0.15 3.03 0.19
N ILE A 350 -1.16 3.16 0.45
CA ILE A 350 -1.99 4.21 -0.15
C ILE A 350 -1.47 5.60 0.21
N GLN A 351 -1.18 5.86 1.49
CA GLN A 351 -0.70 7.18 1.95
C GLN A 351 0.65 7.56 1.32
N LYS A 352 1.59 6.62 1.22
CA LYS A 352 2.89 6.85 0.56
C LYS A 352 2.73 7.18 -0.92
N GLY A 353 1.88 6.45 -1.62
CA GLY A 353 1.66 6.68 -3.04
C GLY A 353 0.88 7.96 -3.31
N LEU A 354 -0.02 8.36 -2.40
CA LEU A 354 -0.75 9.61 -2.51
C LEU A 354 0.19 10.81 -2.38
N ALA A 355 1.11 10.79 -1.41
CA ALA A 355 2.13 11.83 -1.27
C ALA A 355 3.04 11.93 -2.51
N ALA A 356 3.45 10.78 -3.07
CA ALA A 356 4.24 10.75 -4.31
C ALA A 356 3.44 11.26 -5.53
N ALA A 357 2.14 10.96 -5.59
CA ALA A 357 1.26 11.44 -6.65
C ALA A 357 1.04 12.95 -6.57
N GLU A 358 0.88 13.51 -5.38
CA GLU A 358 0.78 14.94 -5.15
C GLU A 358 2.03 15.66 -5.66
N ASP A 359 3.21 15.12 -5.34
CA ASP A 359 4.50 15.67 -5.80
C ASP A 359 4.68 15.61 -7.34
N ILE A 360 4.19 14.55 -8.00
CA ILE A 360 4.19 14.45 -9.46
C ILE A 360 3.18 15.41 -10.07
N PHE A 361 1.96 15.45 -9.55
CA PHE A 361 0.93 16.34 -10.11
C PHE A 361 1.23 17.82 -9.86
N SER A 362 1.94 18.16 -8.79
CA SER A 362 2.44 19.52 -8.60
C SER A 362 3.38 19.94 -9.73
N LEU A 363 4.22 18.99 -10.21
CA LEU A 363 5.11 19.26 -11.34
C LEU A 363 4.34 19.40 -12.66
N PHE A 364 3.30 18.58 -12.89
CA PHE A 364 2.43 18.75 -14.07
C PHE A 364 1.61 20.05 -14.06
N ASP A 365 1.38 20.62 -12.88
CA ASP A 365 0.65 21.89 -12.74
C ASP A 365 1.56 23.12 -12.92
N GLU A 366 2.90 22.94 -13.06
CA GLU A 366 3.81 24.02 -13.43
C GLU A 366 3.57 24.46 -14.86
N ASN A 367 3.64 25.77 -15.08
CA ASN A 367 3.37 26.33 -16.40
C ASN A 367 4.53 26.03 -17.36
N ALA A 368 4.24 25.41 -18.48
CA ALA A 368 5.20 25.27 -19.58
C ALA A 368 5.59 26.63 -20.16
N GLU A 369 6.77 26.72 -20.72
CA GLU A 369 7.22 27.90 -21.47
C GLU A 369 6.27 28.15 -22.65
N PRO A 370 5.69 29.34 -22.78
CA PRO A 370 4.77 29.64 -23.86
C PRO A 370 5.54 29.70 -25.20
N ASP A 371 5.25 28.78 -26.09
CA ASP A 371 5.71 28.86 -27.50
C ASP A 371 4.67 29.66 -28.28
N VAL A 372 4.88 30.97 -28.33
CA VAL A 372 4.02 31.93 -29.05
C VAL A 372 4.59 32.30 -30.44
N GLY A 373 5.58 31.55 -30.94
CA GLY A 373 6.15 31.78 -32.24
C GLY A 373 5.12 31.68 -33.37
N ALA A 374 4.79 32.79 -33.99
CA ALA A 374 3.78 32.88 -35.07
C ALA A 374 4.36 32.80 -36.49
N ARG A 375 5.68 32.75 -36.64
CA ARG A 375 6.34 32.88 -37.93
C ARG A 375 7.37 31.76 -38.16
N ASN A 376 7.17 30.96 -39.19
CA ASN A 376 8.19 30.04 -39.69
C ASN A 376 9.07 30.74 -40.68
N LEU A 377 10.40 30.64 -40.52
CA LEU A 377 11.39 31.18 -41.43
C LEU A 377 12.00 30.00 -42.20
N ASP A 378 11.82 30.02 -43.54
CA ASP A 378 12.37 28.96 -44.42
C ASP A 378 13.91 29.07 -44.56
N ARG A 379 14.45 30.29 -44.48
CA ARG A 379 15.88 30.56 -44.53
C ARG A 379 16.21 31.80 -43.73
N VAL A 380 17.29 31.74 -42.94
CA VAL A 380 17.78 32.85 -42.11
C VAL A 380 19.18 33.25 -42.59
N ASP A 381 19.40 34.54 -42.89
CA ASP A 381 20.70 35.07 -43.31
C ASP A 381 21.74 35.20 -42.19
N GLY A 382 21.36 34.81 -40.97
CA GLY A 382 22.24 34.78 -39.80
C GLY A 382 22.56 36.16 -39.19
N LYS A 383 21.88 37.22 -39.63
CA LYS A 383 22.05 38.55 -39.05
C LYS A 383 21.17 38.69 -37.80
N LEU A 384 21.79 38.86 -36.62
CA LEU A 384 21.13 39.11 -35.36
C LEU A 384 21.41 40.53 -34.89
N GLU A 385 20.37 41.28 -34.58
CA GLU A 385 20.48 42.67 -34.10
C GLU A 385 19.64 42.85 -32.86
N PHE A 386 20.27 43.28 -31.77
CA PHE A 386 19.61 43.63 -30.49
C PHE A 386 19.43 45.17 -30.48
N ARG A 387 18.20 45.65 -30.38
CA ARG A 387 17.86 47.06 -30.21
C ARG A 387 17.08 47.27 -28.95
N ASP A 388 17.61 48.09 -28.06
CA ASP A 388 16.98 48.47 -26.80
C ASP A 388 16.44 47.27 -25.98
N VAL A 389 17.20 46.18 -25.89
CA VAL A 389 16.85 44.98 -25.12
C VAL A 389 17.30 45.16 -23.70
N SER A 390 16.35 45.15 -22.77
CA SER A 390 16.61 45.07 -21.33
C SER A 390 16.20 43.70 -20.83
N PHE A 391 17.04 43.08 -19.99
CA PHE A 391 16.77 41.79 -19.37
C PHE A 391 17.20 41.85 -17.91
N SER A 392 16.39 41.26 -17.03
CA SER A 392 16.78 41.08 -15.64
C SER A 392 16.37 39.66 -15.18
N TYR A 393 17.18 39.05 -14.33
CA TYR A 393 16.79 37.85 -13.58
C TYR A 393 15.90 38.30 -12.41
N ASP A 394 14.86 37.48 -12.09
CA ASP A 394 13.96 37.71 -10.94
C ASP A 394 14.72 37.61 -9.61
#